data_c49af8a7788d44f040fe85ce24fd0759
#
_entry.id   c49af8a7788d44f040fe85ce24fd0759
#
_cell.length_a   1.000
_cell.length_b   1.000
_cell.length_c   1.000
_cell.angle_alpha   90.00
_cell.angle_beta   90.00
_cell.angle_gamma   90.00
#
_symmetry.space_group_name_H-M   'P 1'
#
loop_
_entity.id
_entity.type
_entity.pdbx_description
1 polymer ?
#
loop_
_entity_poly.entity_id
_entity_poly.type
_entity_poly.pdbx_seq_one_letter_code
_entity_poly.pdbx_strand_id
1 'polypeptide(L)'
;MKRLQLIVPMLACCLALPCLSFTDVKDSYLVLQVDTTQKYEQYSYVNEKGETVVPSNRYLLCYTDTIRTIGFVLKPNVGCVAINTQGQELFNVYMVDNGNDYPVDGLFRILDESGKKMGVANMEGKVVVNPKYDAIFPYHDGLAAVAVGSKTVRPVDDPEHEYTVGGKWGFIDKQGNEVIPLEYDSISNHRCFVNGKTLVLKHGKWMKLSIRQKKR
;
A
#
# COMPACT_ATOMS: atom_id res chain seq x y z
N MET A 1 -30.31 -1.51 77.94
CA MET A 1 -30.30 -1.28 76.50
C MET A 1 -29.12 -2.00 75.91
N LYS A 2 -29.34 -3.17 75.32
CA LYS A 2 -28.27 -4.02 74.68
C LYS A 2 -28.23 -3.63 73.18
N ARG A 3 -27.06 -3.18 72.71
CA ARG A 3 -26.82 -2.92 71.28
C ARG A 3 -26.45 -4.24 70.63
N LEU A 4 -27.25 -4.63 69.67
CA LEU A 4 -27.01 -5.79 68.77
C LEU A 4 -26.05 -5.36 67.66
N GLN A 5 -24.85 -5.92 67.61
CA GLN A 5 -23.95 -5.74 66.47
C GLN A 5 -24.25 -6.81 65.42
N LEU A 6 -24.63 -6.34 64.25
CA LEU A 6 -24.80 -7.19 63.06
C LEU A 6 -23.43 -7.39 62.42
N ILE A 7 -22.95 -8.61 62.41
CA ILE A 7 -21.76 -9.00 61.65
C ILE A 7 -22.22 -9.44 60.25
N VAL A 8 -21.86 -8.69 59.24
CA VAL A 8 -22.08 -9.03 57.83
C VAL A 8 -20.86 -9.83 57.35
N PRO A 9 -21.00 -11.04 56.88
CA PRO A 9 -19.89 -11.76 56.29
C PRO A 9 -19.57 -11.19 54.91
N MET A 10 -18.33 -10.73 54.75
CA MET A 10 -17.78 -10.26 53.47
C MET A 10 -17.46 -11.49 52.61
N LEU A 11 -18.34 -11.74 51.65
CA LEU A 11 -18.16 -12.82 50.64
C LEU A 11 -17.09 -12.34 49.66
N ALA A 12 -15.86 -12.85 49.76
CA ALA A 12 -14.80 -12.60 48.82
C ALA A 12 -15.10 -13.37 47.50
N CYS A 13 -15.67 -12.65 46.54
CA CYS A 13 -15.85 -13.17 45.18
C CYS A 13 -14.50 -13.14 44.45
N CYS A 14 -13.76 -14.26 44.48
CA CYS A 14 -12.62 -14.47 43.60
C CYS A 14 -13.11 -14.57 42.15
N LEU A 15 -13.12 -13.48 41.46
CA LEU A 15 -13.23 -13.45 40.01
C LEU A 15 -11.96 -14.04 39.41
N ALA A 16 -11.98 -15.33 39.07
CA ALA A 16 -10.97 -15.94 38.24
C ALA A 16 -11.05 -15.30 36.85
N LEU A 17 -10.16 -14.36 36.57
CA LEU A 17 -9.91 -13.88 35.21
C LEU A 17 -9.47 -15.08 34.36
N PRO A 18 -10.12 -15.37 33.24
CA PRO A 18 -9.61 -16.39 32.34
C PRO A 18 -8.24 -15.93 31.89
N CYS A 19 -7.21 -16.72 32.16
CA CYS A 19 -5.90 -16.63 31.54
C CYS A 19 -6.16 -16.78 30.04
N LEU A 20 -6.19 -15.65 29.31
CA LEU A 20 -6.06 -15.66 27.88
C LEU A 20 -4.67 -16.25 27.58
N SER A 21 -4.67 -17.54 27.22
CA SER A 21 -3.49 -18.15 26.64
C SER A 21 -3.16 -17.32 25.40
N PHE A 22 -2.04 -16.60 25.44
CA PHE A 22 -1.39 -16.13 24.23
C PHE A 22 -1.07 -17.39 23.44
N THR A 23 -1.93 -17.76 22.51
CA THR A 23 -1.53 -18.66 21.45
C THR A 23 -0.42 -17.93 20.73
N ASP A 24 0.79 -18.50 20.75
CA ASP A 24 1.86 -18.10 19.83
C ASP A 24 1.22 -18.00 18.46
N VAL A 25 1.12 -16.77 17.95
CA VAL A 25 0.77 -16.52 16.55
C VAL A 25 1.98 -17.02 15.79
N LYS A 26 1.97 -18.31 15.49
CA LYS A 26 2.98 -18.91 14.63
C LYS A 26 2.92 -18.12 13.33
N ASP A 27 4.04 -17.52 12.96
CA ASP A 27 4.16 -16.74 11.73
C ASP A 27 3.75 -17.64 10.54
N SER A 28 2.46 -17.60 10.20
CA SER A 28 1.94 -18.36 9.06
C SER A 28 2.43 -17.70 7.78
N TYR A 29 2.98 -18.49 6.89
CA TYR A 29 3.40 -18.01 5.58
C TYR A 29 2.79 -18.88 4.47
N LEU A 30 2.76 -18.34 3.26
CA LEU A 30 2.35 -19.07 2.07
C LEU A 30 3.53 -19.20 1.13
N VAL A 31 3.64 -20.37 0.47
CA VAL A 31 4.66 -20.66 -0.54
C VAL A 31 3.99 -20.89 -1.88
N LEU A 32 4.52 -20.25 -2.91
CA LEU A 32 4.09 -20.43 -4.29
C LEU A 32 4.40 -21.84 -4.77
N GLN A 33 3.42 -22.47 -5.40
CA GLN A 33 3.57 -23.69 -6.18
C GLN A 33 3.17 -23.41 -7.61
N VAL A 34 4.01 -23.87 -8.56
CA VAL A 34 3.80 -23.72 -9.99
C VAL A 34 3.67 -25.11 -10.59
N ASP A 35 2.51 -25.40 -11.19
CA ASP A 35 2.30 -26.60 -11.99
C ASP A 35 2.58 -26.29 -13.46
N THR A 36 3.65 -26.88 -14.00
CA THR A 36 4.08 -26.74 -15.40
C THR A 36 3.64 -27.91 -16.27
N THR A 37 2.87 -28.86 -15.74
CA THR A 37 2.39 -30.04 -16.49
C THR A 37 1.24 -29.71 -17.43
N GLN A 38 0.58 -28.57 -17.21
CA GLN A 38 -0.50 -28.07 -18.04
C GLN A 38 0.01 -27.28 -19.24
N LYS A 39 -0.86 -27.01 -20.21
CA LYS A 39 -0.54 -26.16 -21.38
C LYS A 39 -0.04 -24.76 -20.98
N TYR A 40 -0.56 -24.24 -19.88
CA TYR A 40 -0.14 -22.97 -19.25
C TYR A 40 0.17 -23.23 -17.79
N GLU A 41 1.17 -22.55 -17.26
CA GLU A 41 1.52 -22.63 -15.85
C GLU A 41 0.33 -22.28 -14.96
N GLN A 42 0.17 -23.07 -13.90
CA GLN A 42 -0.89 -22.88 -12.90
C GLN A 42 -0.25 -22.49 -11.57
N TYR A 43 -0.71 -21.43 -11.00
CA TYR A 43 -0.16 -20.85 -9.77
C TYR A 43 -1.09 -21.09 -8.60
N SER A 44 -0.58 -21.62 -7.51
CA SER A 44 -1.30 -21.81 -6.24
C SER A 44 -0.41 -21.43 -5.07
N TYR A 45 -1.01 -21.16 -3.91
CA TYR A 45 -0.25 -21.01 -2.68
C TYR A 45 -0.69 -22.03 -1.65
N VAL A 46 0.30 -22.62 -0.98
CA VAL A 46 0.12 -23.56 0.10
C VAL A 46 0.67 -22.99 1.41
N ASN A 47 0.09 -23.41 2.53
CA ASN A 47 0.60 -23.09 3.87
C ASN A 47 1.75 -24.05 4.25
N GLU A 48 2.30 -23.89 5.46
CA GLU A 48 3.38 -24.71 6.03
C GLU A 48 3.04 -26.21 6.11
N LYS A 49 1.75 -26.57 6.12
CA LYS A 49 1.31 -27.96 6.17
C LYS A 49 1.12 -28.56 4.77
N GLY A 50 1.34 -27.79 3.72
CA GLY A 50 1.07 -28.20 2.33
C GLY A 50 -0.41 -28.08 1.94
N GLU A 51 -1.25 -27.48 2.77
CA GLU A 51 -2.66 -27.26 2.46
C GLU A 51 -2.82 -26.07 1.52
N THR A 52 -3.61 -26.24 0.44
CA THR A 52 -3.84 -25.18 -0.54
C THR A 52 -4.72 -24.09 0.08
N VAL A 53 -4.19 -22.88 0.19
CA VAL A 53 -4.91 -21.67 0.67
C VAL A 53 -5.43 -20.86 -0.51
N VAL A 54 -4.62 -20.70 -1.55
CA VAL A 54 -5.02 -20.06 -2.80
C VAL A 54 -5.01 -21.12 -3.90
N PRO A 55 -6.18 -21.49 -4.43
CA PRO A 55 -6.27 -22.52 -5.47
C PRO A 55 -5.69 -22.02 -6.79
N SER A 56 -5.23 -22.96 -7.60
CA SER A 56 -4.84 -22.71 -9.00
C SER A 56 -6.02 -22.10 -9.79
N ASN A 57 -5.71 -21.35 -10.82
CA ASN A 57 -6.66 -20.61 -11.67
C ASN A 57 -7.35 -19.38 -11.04
N ARG A 58 -7.04 -19.04 -9.80
CA ARG A 58 -7.55 -17.79 -9.20
C ARG A 58 -6.84 -16.58 -9.75
N TYR A 59 -5.54 -16.71 -10.01
CA TYR A 59 -4.69 -15.64 -10.52
C TYR A 59 -3.95 -16.07 -11.78
N LEU A 60 -3.67 -15.11 -12.68
CA LEU A 60 -2.94 -15.36 -13.92
C LEU A 60 -1.44 -15.48 -13.67
N LEU A 61 -0.92 -14.78 -12.66
CA LEU A 61 0.48 -14.75 -12.29
C LEU A 61 0.62 -14.42 -10.81
N CYS A 62 1.65 -14.94 -10.18
CA CYS A 62 2.02 -14.67 -8.81
C CYS A 62 3.42 -14.05 -8.78
N TYR A 63 3.54 -12.81 -8.33
CA TYR A 63 4.82 -12.07 -8.30
C TYR A 63 5.64 -12.34 -7.04
N THR A 64 5.04 -12.95 -6.02
CA THR A 64 5.66 -13.17 -4.71
C THR A 64 5.80 -14.67 -4.44
N ASP A 65 7.01 -15.18 -4.29
CA ASP A 65 7.26 -16.61 -4.04
C ASP A 65 6.84 -17.05 -2.63
N THR A 66 7.10 -16.21 -1.63
CA THR A 66 6.76 -16.50 -0.23
C THR A 66 6.07 -15.30 0.39
N ILE A 67 4.82 -15.48 0.80
CA ILE A 67 4.03 -14.44 1.46
C ILE A 67 4.12 -14.62 2.96
N ARG A 68 4.78 -13.67 3.64
CA ARG A 68 4.87 -13.62 5.11
C ARG A 68 3.91 -12.61 5.74
N THR A 69 3.56 -11.57 5.01
CA THR A 69 2.59 -10.55 5.39
C THR A 69 1.65 -10.27 4.23
N ILE A 70 2.18 -9.76 3.12
CA ILE A 70 1.45 -9.56 1.87
C ILE A 70 2.24 -10.10 0.69
N GLY A 71 1.53 -10.48 -0.37
CA GLY A 71 2.08 -10.83 -1.67
C GLY A 71 1.28 -10.17 -2.78
N PHE A 72 1.88 -10.12 -3.96
CA PHE A 72 1.30 -9.51 -5.14
C PHE A 72 0.97 -10.59 -6.18
N VAL A 73 -0.23 -10.47 -6.75
CA VAL A 73 -0.76 -11.42 -7.73
C VAL A 73 -1.48 -10.69 -8.86
N LEU A 74 -1.52 -11.26 -10.05
CA LEU A 74 -2.23 -10.72 -11.21
C LEU A 74 -3.62 -11.37 -11.29
N LYS A 75 -4.65 -10.59 -11.05
CA LYS A 75 -6.06 -11.04 -11.11
C LYS A 75 -6.65 -10.78 -12.50
N PRO A 76 -7.36 -11.74 -13.12
CA PRO A 76 -8.03 -11.53 -14.40
C PRO A 76 -8.95 -10.32 -14.37
N ASN A 77 -8.88 -9.47 -15.42
CA ASN A 77 -9.72 -8.28 -15.62
C ASN A 77 -9.64 -7.19 -14.54
N VAL A 78 -8.75 -7.32 -13.58
CA VAL A 78 -8.54 -6.33 -12.49
C VAL A 78 -7.14 -5.73 -12.55
N GLY A 79 -6.11 -6.56 -12.76
CA GLY A 79 -4.72 -6.16 -12.67
C GLY A 79 -4.05 -6.70 -11.40
N CYS A 80 -3.04 -6.00 -10.91
CA CYS A 80 -2.33 -6.41 -9.72
C CYS A 80 -3.15 -6.20 -8.44
N VAL A 81 -3.15 -7.22 -7.56
CA VAL A 81 -3.85 -7.21 -6.26
C VAL A 81 -2.87 -7.65 -5.18
N ALA A 82 -2.93 -7.03 -4.01
CA ALA A 82 -2.23 -7.51 -2.82
C ALA A 82 -3.11 -8.50 -2.07
N ILE A 83 -2.51 -9.63 -1.64
CA ILE A 83 -3.17 -10.65 -0.82
C ILE A 83 -2.39 -10.87 0.49
N ASN A 84 -3.10 -11.28 1.55
CA ASN A 84 -2.49 -11.63 2.84
C ASN A 84 -2.19 -13.15 2.94
N THR A 85 -1.67 -13.58 4.09
CA THR A 85 -1.36 -14.99 4.38
C THR A 85 -2.60 -15.89 4.50
N GLN A 86 -3.81 -15.35 4.51
CA GLN A 86 -5.07 -16.08 4.44
C GLN A 86 -5.62 -16.15 3.00
N GLY A 87 -4.87 -15.63 2.00
CA GLY A 87 -5.31 -15.57 0.61
C GLY A 87 -6.44 -14.57 0.36
N GLN A 88 -6.68 -13.64 1.29
CA GLN A 88 -7.68 -12.58 1.15
C GLN A 88 -7.08 -11.40 0.38
N GLU A 89 -7.84 -10.88 -0.57
CA GLU A 89 -7.48 -9.67 -1.31
C GLU A 89 -7.64 -8.44 -0.42
N LEU A 90 -6.63 -7.59 -0.41
CA LEU A 90 -6.57 -6.39 0.44
C LEU A 90 -6.94 -5.14 -0.34
N PHE A 91 -6.27 -4.90 -1.48
CA PHE A 91 -6.48 -3.74 -2.33
C PHE A 91 -5.86 -3.94 -3.72
N ASN A 92 -6.31 -3.16 -4.68
CA ASN A 92 -5.71 -3.08 -6.00
C ASN A 92 -4.37 -2.33 -5.91
N VAL A 93 -3.36 -2.83 -6.61
CA VAL A 93 -2.00 -2.26 -6.62
C VAL A 93 -1.76 -1.59 -7.96
N TYR A 94 -1.13 -0.42 -7.93
CA TYR A 94 -0.70 0.25 -9.15
C TYR A 94 0.32 -0.64 -9.87
N MET A 95 0.19 -0.75 -11.19
CA MET A 95 1.11 -1.55 -12.00
C MET A 95 2.17 -0.65 -12.64
N VAL A 96 3.40 -1.15 -12.65
CA VAL A 96 4.53 -0.55 -13.36
C VAL A 96 5.04 -1.59 -14.34
N ASP A 97 5.14 -1.21 -15.60
CA ASP A 97 5.42 -2.15 -16.69
C ASP A 97 4.42 -3.32 -16.67
N ASN A 98 4.88 -4.54 -16.47
CA ASN A 98 4.03 -5.73 -16.40
C ASN A 98 3.96 -6.35 -14.99
N GLY A 99 4.31 -5.60 -13.96
CA GLY A 99 4.39 -6.08 -12.58
C GLY A 99 3.70 -5.17 -11.56
N ASN A 100 3.82 -5.55 -10.31
CA ASN A 100 3.38 -4.71 -9.21
C ASN A 100 4.25 -3.45 -9.08
N ASP A 101 3.73 -2.42 -8.43
CA ASP A 101 4.52 -1.24 -8.06
C ASP A 101 5.73 -1.65 -7.21
N TYR A 102 6.87 -0.99 -7.47
CA TYR A 102 8.09 -1.25 -6.71
C TYR A 102 8.03 -0.52 -5.36
N PRO A 103 8.06 -1.26 -4.22
CA PRO A 103 8.05 -0.60 -2.91
C PRO A 103 9.29 0.26 -2.70
N VAL A 104 9.09 1.51 -2.33
CA VAL A 104 10.16 2.43 -1.93
C VAL A 104 9.99 2.73 -0.44
N ASP A 105 11.04 2.47 0.34
CA ASP A 105 10.99 2.62 1.80
C ASP A 105 9.84 1.83 2.46
N GLY A 106 9.47 0.68 1.89
CA GLY A 106 8.37 -0.17 2.35
C GLY A 106 6.96 0.33 2.00
N LEU A 107 6.84 1.34 1.13
CA LEU A 107 5.59 1.94 0.68
C LEU A 107 5.39 1.69 -0.81
N PHE A 108 4.16 1.40 -1.24
CA PHE A 108 3.78 1.22 -2.63
C PHE A 108 2.41 1.83 -2.90
N ARG A 109 2.14 2.12 -4.18
CA ARG A 109 0.91 2.77 -4.61
C ARG A 109 -0.22 1.78 -4.78
N ILE A 110 -1.39 2.17 -4.30
CA ILE A 110 -2.64 1.41 -4.42
C ILE A 110 -3.68 2.22 -5.18
N LEU A 111 -4.70 1.53 -5.68
CA LEU A 111 -5.81 2.12 -6.41
C LEU A 111 -7.12 1.93 -5.67
N ASP A 112 -8.07 2.82 -5.90
CA ASP A 112 -9.46 2.59 -5.52
C ASP A 112 -10.09 1.49 -6.39
N GLU A 113 -11.31 1.07 -6.05
CA GLU A 113 -12.05 0.04 -6.80
C GLU A 113 -12.28 0.42 -8.28
N SER A 114 -12.37 1.70 -8.58
CA SER A 114 -12.54 2.20 -9.96
C SER A 114 -11.24 2.26 -10.76
N GLY A 115 -10.08 2.08 -10.10
CA GLY A 115 -8.75 2.25 -10.70
C GLY A 115 -8.38 3.70 -11.03
N LYS A 116 -9.16 4.68 -10.55
CA LYS A 116 -8.99 6.11 -10.93
C LYS A 116 -8.27 6.95 -9.89
N LYS A 117 -8.34 6.56 -8.63
CA LYS A 117 -7.67 7.27 -7.53
C LYS A 117 -6.56 6.44 -6.94
N MET A 118 -5.47 7.10 -6.63
CA MET A 118 -4.29 6.51 -6.04
C MET A 118 -4.20 6.82 -4.54
N GLY A 119 -3.77 5.83 -3.80
CA GLY A 119 -3.39 5.88 -2.41
C GLY A 119 -2.03 5.22 -2.18
N VAL A 120 -1.67 5.00 -0.94
CA VAL A 120 -0.42 4.34 -0.54
C VAL A 120 -0.70 3.31 0.55
N ALA A 121 -0.10 2.15 0.43
CA ALA A 121 -0.07 1.13 1.47
C ALA A 121 1.37 0.76 1.82
N ASN A 122 1.55 0.09 2.96
CA ASN A 122 2.85 -0.42 3.40
C ASN A 122 2.93 -1.95 3.28
N MET A 123 4.13 -2.51 3.45
CA MET A 123 4.38 -3.95 3.34
C MET A 123 3.78 -4.77 4.50
N GLU A 124 3.23 -4.14 5.53
CA GLU A 124 2.41 -4.79 6.56
C GLU A 124 0.92 -4.91 6.15
N GLY A 125 0.56 -4.47 4.93
CA GLY A 125 -0.81 -4.53 4.42
C GLY A 125 -1.74 -3.45 5.00
N LYS A 126 -1.18 -2.34 5.49
CA LYS A 126 -1.96 -1.21 6.02
C LYS A 126 -2.00 -0.08 5.01
N VAL A 127 -3.19 0.48 4.81
CA VAL A 127 -3.36 1.71 4.03
C VAL A 127 -2.81 2.88 4.84
N VAL A 128 -1.81 3.58 4.28
CA VAL A 128 -1.19 4.79 4.84
C VAL A 128 -1.88 6.04 4.31
N VAL A 129 -2.22 6.04 3.03
CA VAL A 129 -2.98 7.10 2.36
C VAL A 129 -4.14 6.48 1.64
N ASN A 130 -5.37 6.83 2.04
CA ASN A 130 -6.55 6.39 1.31
C ASN A 130 -6.51 6.92 -0.13
N PRO A 131 -6.99 6.15 -1.12
CA PRO A 131 -7.06 6.58 -2.51
C PRO A 131 -7.87 7.86 -2.66
N LYS A 132 -7.22 8.97 -2.99
CA LYS A 132 -7.83 10.30 -3.20
C LYS A 132 -7.13 11.14 -4.26
N TYR A 133 -5.90 10.83 -4.59
CA TYR A 133 -5.11 11.57 -5.59
C TYR A 133 -5.34 11.00 -6.99
N ASP A 134 -5.25 11.85 -8.01
CA ASP A 134 -5.28 11.40 -9.40
C ASP A 134 -3.92 10.83 -9.85
N ALA A 135 -2.85 11.29 -9.20
CA ALA A 135 -1.52 10.72 -9.39
C ALA A 135 -0.72 10.77 -8.09
N ILE A 136 0.05 9.71 -7.86
CA ILE A 136 1.11 9.63 -6.84
C ILE A 136 2.35 9.09 -7.55
N PHE A 137 3.49 9.78 -7.39
CA PHE A 137 4.77 9.31 -7.89
C PHE A 137 5.57 8.59 -6.79
N PRO A 138 6.53 7.73 -7.16
CA PRO A 138 7.34 7.03 -6.17
C PRO A 138 7.99 7.98 -5.17
N TYR A 139 8.14 7.53 -3.94
CA TYR A 139 8.85 8.29 -2.90
C TYR A 139 10.31 8.49 -3.27
N HIS A 140 10.80 9.69 -3.07
CA HIS A 140 12.21 10.04 -3.23
C HIS A 140 12.58 11.12 -2.21
N ASP A 141 13.74 10.99 -1.55
CA ASP A 141 14.13 11.88 -0.44
C ASP A 141 13.04 12.02 0.66
N GLY A 142 12.24 10.94 0.86
CA GLY A 142 11.18 10.88 1.87
C GLY A 142 9.86 11.55 1.48
N LEU A 143 9.74 12.06 0.27
CA LEU A 143 8.54 12.72 -0.25
C LEU A 143 8.05 12.06 -1.54
N ALA A 144 6.73 12.03 -1.73
CA ALA A 144 6.08 11.65 -2.98
C ALA A 144 5.35 12.85 -3.58
N ALA A 145 5.54 13.07 -4.87
CA ALA A 145 4.74 14.04 -5.60
C ALA A 145 3.31 13.52 -5.78
N VAL A 146 2.32 14.37 -5.54
CA VAL A 146 0.90 14.06 -5.67
C VAL A 146 0.18 15.12 -6.50
N ALA A 147 -0.89 14.71 -7.18
CA ALA A 147 -1.73 15.61 -7.96
C ALA A 147 -3.22 15.38 -7.72
N VAL A 148 -3.99 16.46 -7.79
CA VAL A 148 -5.46 16.46 -7.79
C VAL A 148 -5.98 17.32 -8.95
N GLY A 149 -7.00 16.82 -9.66
CA GLY A 149 -7.55 17.44 -10.87
C GLY A 149 -6.67 17.19 -12.11
N SER A 150 -5.68 16.31 -12.02
CA SER A 150 -4.85 15.91 -13.15
C SER A 150 -5.50 14.78 -13.97
N LYS A 151 -4.98 14.57 -15.17
CA LYS A 151 -5.39 13.47 -16.04
C LYS A 151 -4.17 12.84 -16.71
N THR A 152 -4.26 11.55 -16.98
CA THR A 152 -3.29 10.84 -17.82
C THR A 152 -3.65 11.03 -19.29
N VAL A 153 -2.68 11.38 -20.11
CA VAL A 153 -2.82 11.53 -21.56
C VAL A 153 -1.74 10.73 -22.28
N ARG A 154 -2.08 10.20 -23.43
CA ARG A 154 -1.14 9.62 -24.40
C ARG A 154 -1.15 10.51 -25.64
N PRO A 155 -0.07 11.26 -25.91
CA PRO A 155 0.02 12.08 -27.11
C PRO A 155 -0.04 11.22 -28.37
N VAL A 156 -0.60 11.77 -29.46
CA VAL A 156 -0.69 11.06 -30.75
C VAL A 156 0.69 10.81 -31.36
N ASP A 157 1.61 11.71 -31.11
CA ASP A 157 3.01 11.67 -31.57
C ASP A 157 3.93 10.86 -30.63
N ASP A 158 3.41 10.43 -29.46
CA ASP A 158 4.13 9.59 -28.49
C ASP A 158 3.15 8.61 -27.79
N PRO A 159 2.57 7.65 -28.53
CA PRO A 159 1.54 6.76 -28.00
C PRO A 159 2.08 5.71 -27.02
N GLU A 160 3.39 5.54 -26.95
CA GLU A 160 4.03 4.59 -26.04
C GLU A 160 4.17 5.12 -24.62
N HIS A 161 4.11 6.45 -24.43
CA HIS A 161 4.28 7.07 -23.13
C HIS A 161 2.99 7.73 -22.61
N GLU A 162 2.80 7.59 -21.29
CA GLU A 162 1.73 8.26 -20.56
C GLU A 162 2.27 9.48 -19.81
N TYR A 163 1.53 10.59 -19.95
CA TYR A 163 1.87 11.84 -19.27
C TYR A 163 0.72 12.25 -18.34
N THR A 164 1.06 12.59 -17.10
CA THR A 164 0.10 13.22 -16.17
C THR A 164 0.15 14.73 -16.37
N VAL A 165 -0.97 15.32 -16.75
CA VAL A 165 -1.07 16.75 -17.08
C VAL A 165 -2.20 17.43 -16.32
N GLY A 166 -2.04 18.74 -16.11
CA GLY A 166 -3.03 19.57 -15.40
C GLY A 166 -3.12 19.31 -13.92
N GLY A 167 -4.19 19.80 -13.31
CA GLY A 167 -4.43 19.70 -11.88
C GLY A 167 -3.57 20.60 -11.02
N LYS A 168 -3.58 20.33 -9.71
CA LYS A 168 -2.71 20.96 -8.73
C LYS A 168 -1.79 19.92 -8.12
N TRP A 169 -0.53 20.28 -7.97
CA TRP A 169 0.55 19.45 -7.55
C TRP A 169 1.09 19.89 -6.20
N GLY A 170 1.50 18.93 -5.38
CA GLY A 170 2.14 19.12 -4.08
C GLY A 170 2.96 17.90 -3.72
N PHE A 171 3.35 17.79 -2.46
CA PHE A 171 4.13 16.64 -1.97
C PHE A 171 3.63 16.20 -0.60
N ILE A 172 3.61 14.89 -0.41
CA ILE A 172 3.29 14.23 0.86
C ILE A 172 4.52 13.53 1.44
N ASP A 173 4.59 13.43 2.77
CA ASP A 173 5.56 12.61 3.47
C ASP A 173 5.14 11.12 3.53
N LYS A 174 5.97 10.28 4.14
CA LYS A 174 5.72 8.85 4.30
C LYS A 174 4.52 8.52 5.21
N GLN A 175 4.02 9.46 5.96
CA GLN A 175 2.82 9.37 6.79
C GLN A 175 1.56 9.84 6.05
N GLY A 176 1.73 10.37 4.83
CA GLY A 176 0.65 10.90 4.01
C GLY A 176 0.27 12.35 4.33
N ASN A 177 1.07 13.05 5.14
CA ASN A 177 0.83 14.47 5.43
C ASN A 177 1.29 15.33 4.26
N GLU A 178 0.49 16.33 3.87
CA GLU A 178 0.90 17.33 2.90
C GLU A 178 1.98 18.22 3.51
N VAL A 179 3.23 18.09 3.05
CA VAL A 179 4.36 18.94 3.48
C VAL A 179 4.62 20.08 2.51
N ILE A 180 4.16 19.95 1.28
CA ILE A 180 4.13 21.00 0.27
C ILE A 180 2.71 21.01 -0.32
N PRO A 181 1.94 22.10 -0.17
CA PRO A 181 0.53 22.15 -0.50
C PRO A 181 0.27 21.94 -1.99
N LEU A 182 -0.94 21.45 -2.32
CA LEU A 182 -1.44 21.24 -3.68
C LEU A 182 -1.78 22.58 -4.34
N GLU A 183 -0.78 23.37 -4.67
CA GLU A 183 -0.97 24.71 -5.24
C GLU A 183 -0.22 24.96 -6.55
N TYR A 184 0.69 24.06 -6.94
CA TYR A 184 1.51 24.21 -8.12
C TYR A 184 0.81 23.70 -9.37
N ASP A 185 1.06 24.35 -10.51
CA ASP A 185 0.46 24.00 -11.79
C ASP A 185 1.19 22.82 -12.46
N SER A 186 2.45 22.62 -12.12
CA SER A 186 3.27 21.48 -12.57
C SER A 186 4.50 21.32 -11.68
N ILE A 187 5.18 20.19 -11.83
CA ILE A 187 6.49 19.90 -11.22
C ILE A 187 7.45 19.43 -12.31
N SER A 188 8.76 19.47 -12.04
CA SER A 188 9.79 19.01 -12.98
C SER A 188 9.54 17.57 -13.47
N ASN A 189 10.10 17.22 -14.61
CA ASN A 189 9.91 15.89 -15.24
C ASN A 189 10.27 14.71 -14.33
N HIS A 190 11.21 14.88 -13.40
CA HIS A 190 11.57 13.83 -12.44
C HIS A 190 10.50 13.61 -11.38
N ARG A 191 9.58 14.57 -11.19
CA ARG A 191 8.47 14.50 -10.23
C ARG A 191 8.87 14.11 -8.81
N CYS A 192 10.08 14.48 -8.43
CA CYS A 192 10.68 14.20 -7.13
C CYS A 192 11.67 15.29 -6.74
N PHE A 193 12.17 15.19 -5.51
CA PHE A 193 13.34 15.96 -5.08
C PHE A 193 14.62 15.20 -5.45
N VAL A 194 15.59 15.91 -5.99
CA VAL A 194 16.93 15.41 -6.26
C VAL A 194 17.92 16.24 -5.44
N ASN A 195 18.63 15.59 -4.53
CA ASN A 195 19.53 16.29 -3.58
C ASN A 195 18.81 17.41 -2.81
N GLY A 196 17.58 17.14 -2.35
CA GLY A 196 16.76 18.09 -1.62
C GLY A 196 16.22 19.27 -2.44
N LYS A 197 16.19 19.19 -3.77
CA LYS A 197 15.75 20.28 -4.66
C LYS A 197 14.83 19.76 -5.74
N THR A 198 13.80 20.55 -6.10
CA THR A 198 12.94 20.31 -7.26
C THR A 198 12.55 21.63 -7.92
N LEU A 199 11.99 21.57 -9.12
CA LEU A 199 11.38 22.71 -9.80
C LEU A 199 9.88 22.52 -9.84
N VAL A 200 9.15 23.60 -9.58
CA VAL A 200 7.70 23.67 -9.64
C VAL A 200 7.26 24.84 -10.48
N LEU A 201 6.17 24.70 -11.19
CA LEU A 201 5.52 25.76 -11.97
C LEU A 201 4.39 26.36 -11.13
N LYS A 202 4.37 27.68 -10.96
CA LYS A 202 3.27 28.40 -10.32
C LYS A 202 3.01 29.70 -11.08
N HIS A 203 1.76 29.93 -11.50
CA HIS A 203 1.34 31.10 -12.26
C HIS A 203 2.26 31.39 -13.49
N GLY A 204 2.58 30.33 -14.23
CA GLY A 204 3.43 30.43 -15.42
C GLY A 204 4.93 30.65 -15.17
N LYS A 205 5.39 30.63 -13.92
CA LYS A 205 6.80 30.83 -13.57
C LYS A 205 7.38 29.60 -12.90
N TRP A 206 8.52 29.10 -13.40
CA TRP A 206 9.28 28.05 -12.76
C TRP A 206 10.03 28.58 -11.54
N MET A 207 9.89 27.88 -10.44
CA MET A 207 10.48 28.20 -9.15
C MET A 207 11.20 26.97 -8.59
N LYS A 208 12.33 27.21 -7.90
CA LYS A 208 13.06 26.16 -7.20
C LYS A 208 12.53 26.02 -5.78
N LEU A 209 12.12 24.81 -5.42
CA LEU A 209 11.89 24.41 -4.05
C LEU A 209 13.11 23.68 -3.48
N SER A 210 13.34 23.85 -2.19
CA SER A 210 14.40 23.17 -1.46
C SER A 210 13.87 22.70 -0.12
N ILE A 211 14.18 21.44 0.23
CA ILE A 211 13.93 20.88 1.56
C ILE A 211 15.26 20.73 2.30
N ARG A 212 15.22 20.89 3.62
CA ARG A 212 16.38 20.54 4.44
C ARG A 212 16.46 19.01 4.52
N GLN A 213 17.47 18.43 3.92
CA GLN A 213 17.78 17.02 4.17
C GLN A 213 18.19 16.89 5.65
N LYS A 214 17.49 16.04 6.40
CA LYS A 214 18.01 15.61 7.71
C LYS A 214 19.30 14.83 7.40
N LYS A 215 20.45 15.33 7.89
CA LYS A 215 21.69 14.55 7.87
C LYS A 215 21.38 13.19 8.52
N ARG A 216 21.60 12.11 7.77
CA ARG A 216 21.57 10.74 8.30
C ARG A 216 22.70 10.55 9.29
#